data_f947bbd19f842e74930127bf8f09af4d
#
_entry.id   f947bbd19f842e74930127bf8f09af4d
#
_cell.length_a   1.000
_cell.length_b   1.000
_cell.length_c   1.000
_cell.angle_alpha   90.00
_cell.angle_beta   90.00
_cell.angle_gamma   90.00
#
_symmetry.space_group_name_H-M   'P 1'
#
loop_
_entity.id
_entity.type
_entity.pdbx_description
1 polymer ?
#
loop_
_entity_poly.entity_id
_entity_poly.type
_entity_poly.pdbx_seq_one_letter_code
_entity_poly.pdbx_strand_id
1 'polypeptide(L)'
;MKNQTYEEFYLKYRKISRAYAYGVLHDWNISDDVSQDVLYKMYTKRKHLNIDNEKMMYSLIRRASVNKAMDYKKKSSFGMKLSAQPTLQKF
;
A
#
# COMPACT_ATOMS: atom_id res chain seq x y z
N MET A 1 25.11 -12.41 -2.43
CA MET A 1 23.86 -11.91 -2.32
C MET A 1 22.95 -12.68 -1.45
N LYS A 2 22.31 -12.08 -0.55
CA LYS A 2 21.44 -12.71 0.32
C LYS A 2 20.07 -12.71 -0.13
N ASN A 3 19.34 -13.77 0.04
CA ASN A 3 17.94 -13.80 -0.27
C ASN A 3 17.20 -13.32 0.97
N GLN A 4 16.52 -12.25 0.81
CA GLN A 4 15.77 -11.68 1.90
C GLN A 4 14.44 -12.41 2.00
N THR A 5 14.05 -12.85 3.17
CA THR A 5 12.77 -13.49 3.34
C THR A 5 11.68 -12.43 3.31
N TYR A 6 10.44 -12.87 3.12
CA TYR A 6 9.33 -11.92 3.13
C TYR A 6 9.23 -11.20 4.47
N GLU A 7 9.45 -11.93 5.55
CA GLU A 7 9.39 -11.33 6.87
C GLU A 7 10.43 -10.23 7.04
N GLU A 8 11.65 -10.47 6.59
CA GLU A 8 12.69 -9.47 6.66
C GLU A 8 12.36 -8.25 5.82
N PHE A 9 11.85 -8.50 4.64
CA PHE A 9 11.46 -7.42 3.75
C PHE A 9 10.32 -6.61 4.37
N TYR A 10 9.33 -7.30 4.89
CA TYR A 10 8.18 -6.66 5.49
C TYR A 10 8.61 -5.81 6.70
N LEU A 11 9.41 -6.37 7.57
CA LEU A 11 9.85 -5.64 8.76
C LEU A 11 10.68 -4.43 8.40
N LYS A 12 11.41 -4.52 7.33
CA LYS A 12 12.26 -3.40 6.92
C LYS A 12 11.43 -2.22 6.44
N TYR A 13 10.37 -2.46 5.71
CA TYR A 13 9.62 -1.40 5.07
C TYR A 13 8.23 -1.10 5.63
N ARG A 14 7.78 -1.92 6.58
CA ARG A 14 6.41 -1.76 7.04
C ARG A 14 6.12 -0.40 7.67
N LYS A 15 7.06 0.10 8.42
CA LYS A 15 6.84 1.38 9.10
C LYS A 15 6.62 2.50 8.12
N ILE A 16 7.45 2.54 7.10
CA ILE A 16 7.35 3.63 6.15
C ILE A 16 6.11 3.47 5.28
N SER A 17 5.80 2.25 4.87
CA SER A 17 4.62 2.00 4.07
C SER A 17 3.36 2.39 4.86
N ARG A 18 3.30 1.96 6.10
CA ARG A 18 2.16 2.24 6.95
C ARG A 18 2.01 3.74 7.19
N ALA A 19 3.13 4.43 7.39
CA ALA A 19 3.09 5.87 7.62
C ALA A 19 2.54 6.62 6.42
N TYR A 20 2.94 6.23 5.22
CA TYR A 20 2.42 6.88 4.03
C TYR A 20 0.93 6.59 3.86
N ALA A 21 0.50 5.37 4.16
CA ALA A 21 -0.90 5.04 4.09
C ALA A 21 -1.69 5.83 5.13
N TYR A 22 -1.12 5.98 6.32
CA TYR A 22 -1.77 6.72 7.38
C TYR A 22 -1.99 8.19 6.97
N GLY A 23 -1.04 8.75 6.25
CA GLY A 23 -1.18 10.13 5.78
C GLY A 23 -2.42 10.34 4.93
N VAL A 24 -2.89 9.28 4.30
CA VAL A 24 -4.09 9.36 3.47
C VAL A 24 -5.32 8.95 4.27
N LEU A 25 -5.21 7.88 5.05
CA LEU A 25 -6.36 7.26 5.68
C LEU A 25 -6.65 7.70 7.12
N HIS A 26 -5.63 8.14 7.81
CA HIS A 26 -5.75 8.55 9.21
C HIS A 26 -6.31 7.44 10.10
N ASP A 27 -6.01 6.20 9.77
CA ASP A 27 -6.47 5.05 10.53
C ASP A 27 -5.35 4.03 10.50
N TRP A 28 -4.78 3.72 11.65
CA TRP A 28 -3.63 2.83 11.72
C TRP A 28 -3.96 1.39 11.36
N ASN A 29 -5.16 0.94 11.68
CA ASN A 29 -5.54 -0.44 11.37
C ASN A 29 -5.65 -0.65 9.88
N ILE A 30 -6.29 0.25 9.19
CA ILE A 30 -6.42 0.14 7.74
C ILE A 30 -5.08 0.38 7.08
N SER A 31 -4.29 1.29 7.64
CA SER A 31 -2.97 1.57 7.09
C SER A 31 -2.08 0.35 7.19
N ASP A 32 -2.23 -0.41 8.26
CA ASP A 32 -1.46 -1.63 8.42
C ASP A 32 -1.86 -2.66 7.36
N ASP A 33 -3.15 -2.77 7.08
CA ASP A 33 -3.64 -3.66 6.05
C ASP A 33 -3.10 -3.25 4.69
N VAL A 34 -3.06 -1.95 4.42
CA VAL A 34 -2.53 -1.44 3.17
C VAL A 34 -1.06 -1.81 3.05
N SER A 35 -0.28 -1.62 4.12
CA SER A 35 1.13 -1.91 4.05
C SER A 35 1.39 -3.40 3.83
N GLN A 36 0.60 -4.25 4.46
CA GLN A 36 0.74 -5.68 4.27
C GLN A 36 0.47 -6.06 2.81
N ASP A 37 -0.58 -5.51 2.24
CA ASP A 37 -0.94 -5.81 0.86
C ASP A 37 0.12 -5.30 -0.12
N VAL A 38 0.57 -4.08 0.08
CA VAL A 38 1.56 -3.48 -0.80
C VAL A 38 2.88 -4.23 -0.75
N LEU A 39 3.35 -4.51 0.46
CA LEU A 39 4.64 -5.15 0.59
C LEU A 39 4.61 -6.61 0.14
N TYR A 40 3.50 -7.28 0.36
CA TYR A 40 3.39 -8.63 -0.11
C TYR A 40 3.44 -8.68 -1.63
N LYS A 41 2.72 -7.79 -2.30
CA LYS A 41 2.73 -7.76 -3.74
C LYS A 41 4.09 -7.40 -4.30
N MET A 42 4.76 -6.47 -3.66
CA MET A 42 6.10 -6.11 -4.10
C MET A 42 7.06 -7.27 -3.94
N TYR A 43 6.94 -7.97 -2.84
CA TYR A 43 7.84 -9.08 -2.59
C TYR A 43 7.60 -10.19 -3.62
N THR A 44 6.34 -10.45 -3.99
CA THR A 44 6.06 -11.48 -4.97
C THR A 44 6.61 -11.12 -6.34
N LYS A 45 6.82 -9.83 -6.58
CA LYS A 45 7.38 -9.37 -7.84
C LYS A 45 8.85 -9.01 -7.74
N ARG A 46 9.51 -9.46 -6.70
CA ARG A 46 10.88 -9.04 -6.45
C ARG A 46 11.86 -9.38 -7.58
N LYS A 47 11.53 -10.36 -8.38
CA LYS A 47 12.40 -10.71 -9.48
C LYS A 47 12.41 -9.61 -10.54
N HIS A 48 11.35 -8.83 -10.59
CA HIS A 48 11.23 -7.76 -11.56
C HIS A 48 11.58 -6.40 -10.97
N LEU A 49 12.01 -6.38 -9.70
CA LEU A 49 12.36 -5.15 -9.05
C LEU A 49 13.79 -5.21 -8.60
N ASN A 50 14.44 -4.06 -8.56
CA ASN A 50 15.79 -4.03 -8.05
C ASN A 50 15.70 -3.82 -6.54
N ILE A 51 15.39 -4.92 -5.85
CA ILE A 51 15.09 -4.87 -4.43
C ILE A 51 16.29 -4.44 -3.59
N ASP A 52 17.49 -4.56 -4.14
CA ASP A 52 18.68 -4.13 -3.42
C ASP A 52 18.92 -2.63 -3.52
N ASN A 53 18.22 -1.95 -4.41
CA ASN A 53 18.36 -0.52 -4.54
C ASN A 53 17.38 0.15 -3.60
N GLU A 54 17.81 0.46 -2.40
CA GLU A 54 16.94 1.00 -1.38
C GLU A 54 16.27 2.31 -1.75
N LYS A 55 17.01 3.17 -2.42
CA LYS A 55 16.44 4.43 -2.84
C LYS A 55 15.24 4.22 -3.73
N MET A 56 15.39 3.34 -4.70
CA MET A 56 14.31 3.02 -5.59
C MET A 56 13.17 2.33 -4.86
N MET A 57 13.49 1.44 -3.93
CA MET A 57 12.46 0.75 -3.18
C MET A 57 11.65 1.71 -2.31
N TYR A 58 12.29 2.66 -1.67
CA TYR A 58 11.55 3.64 -0.88
C TYR A 58 10.59 4.45 -1.75
N SER A 59 11.05 4.82 -2.92
CA SER A 59 10.23 5.58 -3.84
C SER A 59 9.02 4.78 -4.29
N LEU A 60 9.25 3.52 -4.64
CA LEU A 60 8.17 2.65 -5.09
C LEU A 60 7.19 2.36 -3.97
N ILE A 61 7.70 2.12 -2.76
CA ILE A 61 6.84 1.81 -1.64
C ILE A 61 5.98 3.01 -1.29
N ARG A 62 6.55 4.20 -1.35
CA ARG A 62 5.79 5.40 -1.08
C ARG A 62 4.63 5.52 -2.08
N ARG A 63 4.95 5.40 -3.36
CA ARG A 63 3.94 5.53 -4.39
C ARG A 63 2.87 4.46 -4.25
N ALA A 64 3.28 3.22 -4.07
CA ALA A 64 2.33 2.12 -3.97
C ALA A 64 1.46 2.24 -2.73
N SER A 65 2.05 2.66 -1.62
CA SER A 65 1.31 2.80 -0.37
C SER A 65 0.27 3.90 -0.47
N VAL A 66 0.65 5.03 -1.02
CA VAL A 66 -0.28 6.14 -1.18
C VAL A 66 -1.38 5.77 -2.16
N ASN A 67 -1.02 5.14 -3.27
CA ASN A 67 -2.02 4.77 -4.27
C ASN A 67 -3.00 3.75 -3.71
N LYS A 68 -2.51 2.78 -2.97
CA LYS A 68 -3.39 1.77 -2.41
C LYS A 68 -4.28 2.38 -1.33
N ALA A 69 -3.73 3.28 -0.54
CA ALA A 69 -4.51 3.96 0.49
C ALA A 69 -5.60 4.81 -0.14
N MET A 70 -5.30 5.45 -1.24
CA MET A 70 -6.30 6.25 -1.94
C MET A 70 -7.40 5.37 -2.51
N ASP A 71 -7.05 4.17 -2.96
CA ASP A 71 -8.04 3.22 -3.42
C ASP A 71 -8.98 2.81 -2.29
N TYR A 72 -8.42 2.56 -1.12
CA TYR A 72 -9.23 2.22 0.03
C TYR A 72 -10.16 3.37 0.38
N LYS A 73 -9.65 4.58 0.35
CA LYS A 73 -10.44 5.74 0.67
C LYS A 73 -11.57 5.92 -0.33
N LYS A 74 -11.26 5.74 -1.59
CA LYS A 74 -12.25 5.86 -2.62
C LYS A 74 -13.32 4.81 -2.49
N LYS A 75 -12.93 3.57 -2.24
CA LYS A 75 -13.89 2.51 -2.10
C LYS A 75 -14.81 2.74 -0.94
N SER A 76 -14.28 3.20 0.15
CA SER A 76 -15.06 3.46 1.32
C SER A 76 -16.08 4.55 1.05
N SER A 77 -15.62 5.64 0.46
CA SER A 77 -16.49 6.74 0.11
C SER A 77 -17.50 6.33 -0.92
N PHE A 78 -17.03 5.59 -1.90
CA PHE A 78 -17.87 5.16 -2.97
C PHE A 78 -18.96 4.21 -2.44
N GLY A 79 -18.60 3.32 -1.55
CA GLY A 79 -19.55 2.42 -0.95
C GLY A 79 -20.60 3.16 -0.18
N MET A 80 -20.22 4.19 0.54
CA MET A 80 -21.17 4.99 1.26
C MET A 80 -22.10 5.73 0.31
N LYS A 81 -21.54 6.24 -0.76
CA LYS A 81 -22.34 6.94 -1.73
C LYS A 81 -23.28 6.02 -2.47
N LEU A 82 -22.82 4.81 -2.70
CA LEU A 82 -23.65 3.86 -3.38
C LEU A 82 -24.90 3.56 -2.60
N SER A 83 -24.80 3.46 -1.31
CA SER A 83 -25.99 3.18 -0.55
C SER A 83 -26.91 4.37 -0.58
N ALA A 84 -26.38 5.58 -0.77
CA ALA A 84 -27.21 6.75 -0.81
C ALA A 84 -27.54 7.18 -2.22
N GLN A 85 -26.59 7.04 -3.13
CA GLN A 85 -26.77 7.50 -4.49
C GLN A 85 -26.05 6.63 -5.46
N PRO A 86 -26.66 5.57 -5.85
CA PRO A 86 -26.03 4.62 -6.73
C PRO A 86 -25.57 5.17 -8.05
N THR A 87 -26.15 6.24 -8.50
CA THR A 87 -25.79 6.75 -9.79
C THR A 87 -24.42 7.36 -9.83
N LEU A 88 -23.86 7.62 -8.70
CA LEU A 88 -22.57 8.23 -8.70
C LEU A 88 -21.49 7.40 -9.30
N GLN A 89 -21.65 6.16 -9.35
CA GLN A 89 -20.61 5.35 -9.86
C GLN A 89 -20.46 5.50 -11.32
N LYS A 90 -21.25 6.29 -11.94
CA LYS A 90 -21.10 6.46 -13.29
C LYS A 90 -19.84 7.07 -13.66
N PHE A 91 -19.13 7.67 -12.90
CA PHE A 91 -17.93 8.23 -13.40
C PHE A 91 -16.71 7.53 -12.95
#